data_3b0040a2b4ddf9da5b74c1d9ef4a9e7e
#
_entry.id   3b0040a2b4ddf9da5b74c1d9ef4a9e7e
#
_cell.length_a   1.000
_cell.length_b   1.000
_cell.length_c   1.000
_cell.angle_alpha   90.00
_cell.angle_beta   90.00
_cell.angle_gamma   90.00
#
_symmetry.space_group_name_H-M   'P 1'
#
loop_
_entity.id
_entity.type
_entity.pdbx_description
1 polymer ?
#
loop_
_entity_poly.entity_id
_entity_poly.type
_entity_poly.pdbx_seq_one_letter_code
_entity_poly.pdbx_strand_id
1 'polypeptide(L)'
;KLKEAYTAANSGAEIEIQESDSTTGMTDAAAGTSDIGMASRELKDSETEQGLTATTIAMDGIAVVVNLDNPTANLTSDQVKGVYVGDVTSWDELAE
;
A
#
# COMPACT_ATOMS: atom_id res chain seq x y z
N LYS A 1 -13.78 -8.95 -2.22
CA LYS A 1 -13.75 -9.32 -3.66
C LYS A 1 -12.96 -10.59 -3.94
N LEU A 2 -11.65 -10.68 -3.59
CA LEU A 2 -10.84 -11.91 -3.84
C LEU A 2 -11.40 -13.12 -3.08
N LYS A 3 -11.77 -12.96 -1.79
CA LYS A 3 -12.43 -13.99 -1.00
C LYS A 3 -13.67 -14.54 -1.72
N GLU A 4 -14.54 -13.68 -2.16
CA GLU A 4 -15.79 -14.03 -2.85
C GLU A 4 -15.53 -14.83 -4.14
N ALA A 5 -14.57 -14.36 -4.94
CA ALA A 5 -14.18 -15.05 -6.17
C ALA A 5 -13.58 -16.44 -5.90
N TYR A 6 -12.72 -16.53 -4.89
CA TYR A 6 -12.09 -17.80 -4.52
C TYR A 6 -13.09 -18.80 -3.95
N THR A 7 -13.99 -18.39 -3.05
CA THR A 7 -15.01 -19.27 -2.47
C THR A 7 -16.06 -19.70 -3.51
N ALA A 8 -16.35 -18.86 -4.49
CA ALA A 8 -17.22 -19.23 -5.61
C ALA A 8 -16.60 -20.33 -6.49
N ALA A 9 -15.29 -20.30 -6.70
CA ALA A 9 -14.56 -21.32 -7.45
C ALA A 9 -14.23 -22.57 -6.61
N ASN A 10 -14.17 -22.45 -5.30
CA ASN A 10 -13.78 -23.50 -4.35
C ASN A 10 -14.80 -23.56 -3.20
N SER A 11 -15.92 -24.23 -3.44
CA SER A 11 -17.09 -24.24 -2.55
C SER A 11 -16.85 -24.86 -1.14
N GLY A 12 -15.72 -25.55 -0.95
CA GLY A 12 -15.30 -26.07 0.35
C GLY A 12 -14.35 -25.15 1.14
N ALA A 13 -13.99 -23.99 0.57
CA ALA A 13 -13.09 -23.05 1.22
C ALA A 13 -13.83 -22.11 2.16
N GLU A 14 -13.40 -22.08 3.43
CA GLU A 14 -13.84 -21.09 4.40
C GLU A 14 -12.72 -20.09 4.64
N ILE A 15 -13.00 -18.80 4.41
CA ILE A 15 -12.05 -17.71 4.58
C ILE A 15 -12.64 -16.68 5.52
N GLU A 16 -11.97 -16.40 6.61
CA GLU A 16 -12.27 -15.29 7.49
C GLU A 16 -11.30 -14.15 7.24
N ILE A 17 -11.80 -12.92 7.19
CA ILE A 17 -10.99 -11.72 6.99
C ILE A 17 -11.15 -10.82 8.20
N GLN A 18 -10.01 -10.46 8.81
CA GLN A 18 -9.93 -9.42 9.82
C GLN A 18 -9.25 -8.20 9.23
N GLU A 19 -9.96 -7.08 9.20
CA GLU A 19 -9.43 -5.82 8.68
C GLU A 19 -8.56 -5.15 9.74
N SER A 20 -7.32 -4.82 9.35
CA SER A 20 -6.35 -4.13 10.18
C SER A 20 -5.35 -3.37 9.29
N ASP A 21 -4.31 -2.80 9.89
CA ASP A 21 -3.18 -2.24 9.13
C ASP A 21 -2.17 -3.31 8.71
N SER A 22 -1.25 -2.93 7.81
CA SER A 22 -0.22 -3.85 7.31
C SER A 22 0.70 -4.39 8.43
N THR A 23 1.00 -3.59 9.46
CA THR A 23 1.86 -4.02 10.56
C THR A 23 1.19 -5.09 11.40
N THR A 24 -0.09 -4.91 11.74
CA THR A 24 -0.89 -5.90 12.46
C THR A 24 -1.01 -7.18 11.63
N GLY A 25 -1.31 -7.08 10.33
CA GLY A 25 -1.36 -8.25 9.44
C GLY A 25 -0.06 -9.05 9.43
N MET A 26 1.10 -8.39 9.45
CA MET A 26 2.40 -9.08 9.52
C MET A 26 2.66 -9.68 10.89
N THR A 27 2.32 -8.99 11.97
CA THR A 27 2.47 -9.50 13.33
C THR A 27 1.63 -10.75 13.56
N ASP A 28 0.39 -10.74 13.10
CA ASP A 28 -0.54 -11.86 13.25
C ASP A 28 -0.09 -13.08 12.42
N ALA A 29 0.42 -12.85 11.22
CA ALA A 29 0.99 -13.92 10.39
C ALA A 29 2.24 -14.53 11.04
N ALA A 30 3.14 -13.70 11.58
CA ALA A 30 4.35 -14.15 12.26
C ALA A 30 4.03 -14.94 13.55
N ALA A 31 3.00 -14.52 14.27
CA ALA A 31 2.53 -15.22 15.49
C ALA A 31 1.71 -16.48 15.19
N GLY A 32 1.34 -16.74 13.94
CA GLY A 32 0.47 -17.85 13.56
C GLY A 32 -1.00 -17.66 13.94
N THR A 33 -1.40 -16.46 14.32
CA THR A 33 -2.80 -16.10 14.61
C THR A 33 -3.60 -15.99 13.30
N SER A 34 -2.94 -15.60 12.23
CA SER A 34 -3.47 -15.61 10.86
C SER A 34 -2.60 -16.48 9.97
N ASP A 35 -3.22 -17.21 9.05
CA ASP A 35 -2.50 -18.04 8.07
C ASP A 35 -1.84 -17.19 6.99
N ILE A 36 -2.45 -16.04 6.66
CA ILE A 36 -1.99 -15.10 5.64
C ILE A 36 -2.10 -13.69 6.18
N GLY A 37 -1.00 -12.94 6.15
CA GLY A 37 -0.98 -11.50 6.38
C GLY A 37 -1.08 -10.74 5.05
N MET A 38 -1.82 -9.65 5.05
CA MET A 38 -1.94 -8.76 3.89
C MET A 38 -1.24 -7.43 4.17
N ALA A 39 -0.41 -6.99 3.24
CA ALA A 39 0.28 -5.71 3.32
C ALA A 39 0.25 -4.96 1.99
N SER A 40 0.16 -3.64 2.08
CA SER A 40 0.33 -2.72 0.95
C SER A 40 1.72 -2.05 0.94
N ARG A 41 2.72 -2.73 1.46
CA ARG A 41 4.13 -2.35 1.51
C ARG A 41 5.01 -3.59 1.48
N GLU A 42 6.28 -3.40 1.28
CA GLU A 42 7.27 -4.47 1.43
C GLU A 42 7.44 -4.90 2.90
N LEU A 43 7.94 -6.11 3.11
CA LEU A 43 8.31 -6.59 4.43
C LEU A 43 9.50 -5.79 4.96
N LYS A 44 9.50 -5.55 6.25
CA LYS A 44 10.68 -5.04 6.97
C LYS A 44 11.67 -6.18 7.22
N ASP A 45 12.94 -5.86 7.42
CA ASP A 45 13.97 -6.84 7.74
C ASP A 45 13.58 -7.69 8.96
N SER A 46 13.07 -7.05 10.01
CA SER A 46 12.59 -7.74 11.22
C SER A 46 11.42 -8.69 10.98
N GLU A 47 10.60 -8.47 9.98
CA GLU A 47 9.49 -9.34 9.61
C GLU A 47 9.98 -10.54 8.78
N THR A 48 10.97 -10.32 7.94
CA THR A 48 11.66 -11.38 7.20
C THR A 48 12.43 -12.30 8.15
N GLU A 49 13.09 -11.75 9.16
CA GLU A 49 13.80 -12.52 10.20
C GLU A 49 12.87 -13.40 11.02
N GLN A 50 11.59 -13.05 11.14
CA GLN A 50 10.55 -13.87 11.77
C GLN A 50 10.03 -15.01 10.87
N GLY A 51 10.61 -15.18 9.69
CA GLY A 51 10.27 -16.25 8.76
C GLY A 51 9.12 -15.94 7.80
N LEU A 52 8.66 -14.68 7.74
CA LEU A 52 7.66 -14.28 6.77
C LEU A 52 8.24 -14.24 5.35
N THR A 53 7.46 -14.72 4.40
CA THR A 53 7.78 -14.67 2.96
C THR A 53 6.72 -13.86 2.24
N ALA A 54 7.13 -12.86 1.48
CA ALA A 54 6.21 -12.03 0.70
C ALA A 54 5.98 -12.61 -0.70
N THR A 55 4.72 -12.64 -1.11
CA THR A 55 4.32 -12.92 -2.49
C THR A 55 3.54 -11.72 -3.00
N THR A 56 4.08 -11.03 -4.00
CA THR A 56 3.41 -9.90 -4.63
C THR A 56 2.24 -10.40 -5.48
N ILE A 57 1.03 -9.96 -5.15
CA ILE A 57 -0.19 -10.33 -5.90
C ILE A 57 -0.63 -9.25 -6.89
N ALA A 58 -0.29 -7.99 -6.63
CA ALA A 58 -0.57 -6.86 -7.50
C ALA A 58 0.37 -5.69 -7.18
N MET A 59 0.55 -4.80 -8.15
CA MET A 59 1.19 -3.51 -7.94
C MET A 59 0.11 -2.44 -7.86
N ASP A 60 0.24 -1.56 -6.88
CA ASP A 60 -0.64 -0.40 -6.71
C ASP A 60 0.15 0.89 -6.92
N GLY A 61 -0.54 1.95 -7.32
CA GLY A 61 0.05 3.25 -7.57
C GLY A 61 -0.75 4.35 -6.89
N ILE A 62 -0.05 5.31 -6.31
CA ILE A 62 -0.63 6.52 -5.75
C ILE A 62 -0.43 7.65 -6.76
N ALA A 63 -1.53 8.25 -7.24
CA ALA A 63 -1.50 9.39 -8.13
C ALA A 63 -1.72 10.69 -7.34
N VAL A 64 -0.85 11.66 -7.56
CA VAL A 64 -1.10 13.04 -7.12
C VAL A 64 -1.94 13.71 -8.21
N VAL A 65 -3.10 14.20 -7.83
CA VAL A 65 -4.02 14.87 -8.76
C VAL A 65 -4.11 16.35 -8.41
N VAL A 66 -4.16 17.18 -9.44
CA VAL A 66 -4.31 18.62 -9.35
C VAL A 66 -5.50 19.07 -10.21
N ASN A 67 -5.97 20.30 -10.00
CA ASN A 67 -7.01 20.87 -10.85
C ASN A 67 -6.54 20.96 -12.31
N LEU A 68 -7.45 20.80 -13.26
CA LEU A 68 -7.15 20.85 -14.69
C LEU A 68 -6.55 22.19 -15.15
N ASP A 69 -6.85 23.28 -14.43
CA ASP A 69 -6.29 24.59 -14.70
C ASP A 69 -4.89 24.80 -14.10
N ASN A 70 -4.37 23.83 -13.35
CA ASN A 70 -3.03 23.88 -12.79
C ASN A 70 -2.00 23.63 -13.90
N PRO A 71 -1.01 24.53 -14.10
CA PRO A 71 -0.02 24.39 -15.15
C PRO A 71 1.00 23.28 -14.91
N THR A 72 1.06 22.72 -13.68
CA THR A 72 2.01 21.69 -13.32
C THR A 72 1.65 20.36 -13.96
N ALA A 73 2.51 19.87 -14.85
CA ALA A 73 2.30 18.60 -15.55
C ALA A 73 3.00 17.41 -14.89
N ASN A 74 4.16 17.64 -14.30
CA ASN A 74 4.98 16.62 -13.66
C ASN A 74 5.58 17.16 -12.36
N LEU A 75 5.73 16.27 -11.38
CA LEU A 75 6.40 16.56 -10.11
C LEU A 75 7.35 15.42 -9.76
N THR A 76 8.52 15.76 -9.27
CA THR A 76 9.39 14.80 -8.61
C THR A 76 8.88 14.47 -7.21
N SER A 77 9.31 13.35 -6.63
CA SER A 77 8.97 13.00 -5.26
C SER A 77 9.42 14.05 -4.25
N ASP A 78 10.56 14.70 -4.49
CA ASP A 78 11.07 15.77 -3.62
C ASP A 78 10.21 17.03 -3.71
N GLN A 79 9.72 17.39 -4.91
CA GLN A 79 8.78 18.49 -5.10
C GLN A 79 7.45 18.22 -4.40
N VAL A 80 6.90 17.00 -4.53
CA VAL A 80 5.69 16.60 -3.80
C VAL A 80 5.92 16.72 -2.29
N LYS A 81 7.04 16.21 -1.79
CA LYS A 81 7.41 16.36 -0.38
C LYS A 81 7.47 17.82 0.04
N GLY A 82 8.14 18.68 -0.76
CA GLY A 82 8.26 20.12 -0.49
C GLY A 82 6.90 20.82 -0.33
N VAL A 83 5.93 20.45 -1.17
CA VAL A 83 4.54 20.95 -1.04
C VAL A 83 3.93 20.55 0.31
N TYR A 84 4.02 19.28 0.68
CA TYR A 84 3.38 18.77 1.91
C TYR A 84 4.06 19.24 3.20
N VAL A 85 5.35 19.51 3.19
CA VAL A 85 6.05 20.05 4.38
C VAL A 85 6.03 21.58 4.44
N GLY A 86 5.54 22.26 3.39
CA GLY A 86 5.39 23.72 3.33
C GLY A 86 6.64 24.47 2.89
N ASP A 87 7.63 23.79 2.31
CA ASP A 87 8.82 24.40 1.71
C ASP A 87 8.48 25.08 0.39
N VAL A 88 7.47 24.58 -0.32
CA VAL A 88 6.92 25.13 -1.56
C VAL A 88 5.53 25.67 -1.25
N THR A 89 5.32 26.95 -1.50
CA THR A 89 4.07 27.65 -1.17
C THR A 89 3.33 28.20 -2.37
N SER A 90 3.96 28.17 -3.56
CA SER A 90 3.37 28.62 -4.81
C SER A 90 3.62 27.59 -5.91
N TRP A 91 2.63 27.41 -6.79
CA TRP A 91 2.77 26.56 -7.98
C TRP A 91 3.81 27.08 -8.97
N ASP A 92 4.08 28.38 -8.96
CA ASP A 92 5.11 29.00 -9.82
C ASP A 92 6.53 28.50 -9.50
N GLU A 93 6.75 28.05 -8.26
CA GLU A 93 8.04 27.47 -7.83
C GLU A 93 8.26 26.05 -8.39
N LEU A 94 7.22 25.44 -8.94
CA LEU A 94 7.22 24.08 -9.51
C LEU A 94 7.09 24.08 -11.03
N ALA A 95 6.93 25.25 -11.65
CA ALA A 95 6.84 25.37 -13.10
C ALA A 95 8.24 25.16 -13.71
N GLU A 96 8.37 24.16 -14.59
CA GLU A 96 9.48 23.99 -15.51
C GLU A 96 9.15 24.61 -16.87
#